data_3f3606746337e05f63c5ae2224880a17
#
_entry.id   3f3606746337e05f63c5ae2224880a17
#
_cell.length_a   1.000
_cell.length_b   1.000
_cell.length_c   1.000
_cell.angle_alpha   90.00
_cell.angle_beta   90.00
_cell.angle_gamma   90.00
#
_symmetry.space_group_name_H-M   'P 1'
#
loop_
_entity.id
_entity.type
_entity.pdbx_description
1 polymer ?
#
loop_
_entity_poly.entity_id
_entity_poly.type
_entity_poly.pdbx_seq_one_letter_code
_entity_poly.pdbx_strand_id
1 'polypeptide(L)'
;SKIPANRIVGIIGNNGAGKSTFSRCFCGLEKRCGEVIWNGRIYRPKDRLNTCYMVMQEVNHQLFTETVLDEVLISMEEENQEWAEEILAELDLIGFKDRHPMSLSGGQKQRVAIASAIASKRSILFFDEPTSGLDYKHMKEVANVLKQVRDAGITLYVITHDLELLLDCCTDIVHFEDGSIIDKFQMDEAGLEKIRNYFIKGVPTK
;
A
#
# COMPACT_ATOMS: atom_id res chain seq x y z
N SER A 1 -5.42 14.53 -13.53
CA SER A 1 -6.42 14.64 -12.45
C SER A 1 -5.71 14.68 -11.11
N LYS A 2 -6.09 15.62 -10.24
CA LYS A 2 -5.50 15.71 -8.89
C LYS A 2 -6.21 14.70 -7.98
N ILE A 3 -5.45 13.86 -7.28
CA ILE A 3 -5.96 13.12 -6.14
C ILE A 3 -5.64 14.00 -4.91
N PRO A 4 -6.64 14.35 -4.08
CA PRO A 4 -6.39 15.11 -2.86
C PRO A 4 -5.47 14.32 -1.90
N ALA A 5 -4.80 15.02 -1.00
CA ALA A 5 -4.10 14.38 0.12
C ALA A 5 -5.08 13.65 1.06
N ASN A 6 -4.58 12.79 1.93
CA ASN A 6 -5.34 12.04 2.92
C ASN A 6 -6.42 11.15 2.31
N ARG A 7 -6.04 10.37 1.31
CA ARG A 7 -6.92 9.43 0.61
C ARG A 7 -6.34 8.03 0.61
N ILE A 8 -7.22 7.04 0.58
CA ILE A 8 -6.86 5.66 0.25
C ILE A 8 -7.39 5.39 -1.15
N VAL A 9 -6.50 5.28 -2.11
CA VAL A 9 -6.81 5.10 -3.53
C VAL A 9 -6.63 3.64 -3.90
N GLY A 10 -7.72 2.95 -4.13
CA GLY A 10 -7.70 1.59 -4.69
C GLY A 10 -7.31 1.63 -6.17
N ILE A 11 -6.34 0.80 -6.56
CA ILE A 11 -5.92 0.62 -7.94
C ILE A 11 -6.38 -0.76 -8.40
N ILE A 12 -7.32 -0.78 -9.34
CA ILE A 12 -7.90 -2.00 -9.91
C ILE A 12 -7.54 -2.13 -11.40
N GLY A 13 -7.71 -3.33 -11.94
CA GLY A 13 -7.47 -3.66 -13.36
C GLY A 13 -6.94 -5.07 -13.51
N ASN A 14 -6.96 -5.60 -14.72
CA ASN A 14 -6.50 -6.94 -15.04
C ASN A 14 -5.03 -7.18 -14.71
N ASN A 15 -4.63 -8.43 -14.58
CA ASN A 15 -3.22 -8.79 -14.55
C ASN A 15 -2.56 -8.34 -15.85
N GLY A 16 -1.39 -7.69 -15.73
CA GLY A 16 -0.71 -7.10 -16.89
C GLY A 16 -1.20 -5.70 -17.29
N ALA A 17 -2.24 -5.15 -16.69
CA ALA A 17 -2.73 -3.79 -16.99
C ALA A 17 -1.75 -2.65 -16.66
N GLY A 18 -0.60 -2.94 -16.07
CA GLY A 18 0.44 -1.95 -15.77
C GLY A 18 0.40 -1.36 -14.35
N LYS A 19 -0.45 -1.87 -13.45
CA LYS A 19 -0.60 -1.36 -12.08
C LYS A 19 0.71 -1.34 -11.29
N SER A 20 1.41 -2.47 -11.18
CA SER A 20 2.70 -2.57 -10.47
C SER A 20 3.82 -1.79 -11.16
N THR A 21 3.80 -1.70 -12.49
CA THR A 21 4.73 -0.83 -13.24
C THR A 21 4.49 0.63 -12.90
N PHE A 22 3.24 1.07 -12.86
CA PHE A 22 2.86 2.42 -12.47
C PHE A 22 3.34 2.75 -11.06
N SER A 23 3.09 1.89 -10.06
CA SER A 23 3.50 2.11 -8.68
C SER A 23 5.03 2.18 -8.54
N ARG A 24 5.76 1.27 -9.18
CA ARG A 24 7.23 1.28 -9.21
C ARG A 24 7.79 2.54 -9.88
N CYS A 25 7.20 2.94 -10.99
CA CYS A 25 7.51 4.20 -11.64
C CYS A 25 7.25 5.40 -10.73
N PHE A 26 6.07 5.44 -10.11
CA PHE A 26 5.68 6.54 -9.22
C PHE A 26 6.62 6.64 -8.01
N CYS A 27 7.02 5.53 -7.42
CA CYS A 27 7.97 5.48 -6.30
C CYS A 27 9.43 5.75 -6.70
N GLY A 28 9.75 5.85 -7.99
CA GLY A 28 11.12 6.08 -8.46
C GLY A 28 11.99 4.82 -8.50
N LEU A 29 11.40 3.64 -8.33
CA LEU A 29 12.08 2.34 -8.38
C LEU A 29 12.38 1.87 -9.80
N GLU A 30 11.73 2.47 -10.79
CA GLU A 30 11.93 2.19 -12.22
C GLU A 30 12.59 3.38 -12.89
N LYS A 31 13.64 3.14 -13.69
CA LYS A 31 14.45 4.22 -14.31
C LYS A 31 13.81 4.83 -15.56
N ARG A 32 13.04 4.03 -16.31
CA ARG A 32 12.43 4.42 -17.59
C ARG A 32 10.98 4.83 -17.40
N CYS A 33 10.73 5.82 -16.57
CA CYS A 33 9.41 6.38 -16.32
C CYS A 33 9.32 7.80 -16.84
N GLY A 34 8.13 8.19 -17.26
CA GLY A 34 7.82 9.58 -17.58
C GLY A 34 7.95 10.51 -16.37
N GLU A 35 7.57 11.75 -16.56
CA GLU A 35 7.56 12.74 -15.49
C GLU A 35 6.42 12.47 -14.52
N VAL A 36 6.71 12.57 -13.23
CA VAL A 36 5.69 12.60 -12.17
C VAL A 36 5.53 14.04 -11.71
N ILE A 37 4.34 14.60 -11.92
CA ILE A 37 3.99 15.94 -11.48
C ILE A 37 2.99 15.82 -10.33
N TRP A 38 3.35 16.32 -9.16
CA TRP A 38 2.47 16.37 -8.00
C TRP A 38 2.45 17.77 -7.40
N ASN A 39 1.26 18.30 -7.16
CA ASN A 39 1.06 19.69 -6.72
C ASN A 39 1.79 20.74 -7.55
N GLY A 40 1.87 20.52 -8.87
CA GLY A 40 2.52 21.44 -9.81
C GLY A 40 4.05 21.38 -9.83
N ARG A 41 4.68 20.52 -9.02
CA ARG A 41 6.12 20.28 -8.99
C ARG A 41 6.47 18.98 -9.70
N ILE A 42 7.54 19.00 -10.50
CA ILE A 42 8.11 17.79 -11.11
C ILE A 42 8.98 17.08 -10.07
N TYR A 43 8.68 15.81 -9.83
CA TYR A 43 9.45 14.94 -8.93
C TYR A 43 10.39 14.05 -9.73
N ARG A 44 11.69 14.25 -9.52
CA ARG A 44 12.74 13.38 -10.08
C ARG A 44 12.74 12.02 -9.37
N PRO A 45 13.35 10.97 -9.94
CA PRO A 45 13.37 9.65 -9.28
C PRO A 45 13.87 9.67 -7.84
N LYS A 46 14.93 10.46 -7.54
CA LYS A 46 15.46 10.61 -6.19
C LYS A 46 14.47 11.29 -5.22
N ASP A 47 13.77 12.32 -5.68
CA ASP A 47 12.75 13.01 -4.87
C ASP A 47 11.60 12.04 -4.55
N ARG A 48 11.23 11.18 -5.51
CA ARG A 48 10.17 10.17 -5.36
C ARG A 48 10.54 9.09 -4.34
N LEU A 49 11.77 8.60 -4.35
CA LEU A 49 12.28 7.66 -3.35
C LEU A 49 12.22 8.23 -1.92
N ASN A 50 12.42 9.55 -1.77
CA ASN A 50 12.31 10.22 -0.48
C ASN A 50 10.88 10.55 -0.06
N THR A 51 9.92 10.55 -1.00
CA THR A 51 8.52 10.91 -0.75
C THR A 51 7.63 9.69 -0.62
N CYS A 52 7.99 8.59 -1.29
CA CYS A 52 7.19 7.37 -1.39
C CYS A 52 7.88 6.21 -0.67
N TYR A 53 7.05 5.30 -0.14
CA TYR A 53 7.46 3.97 0.28
C TYR A 53 6.56 2.95 -0.42
N MET A 54 7.10 1.78 -0.78
CA MET A 54 6.34 0.73 -1.46
C MET A 54 6.48 -0.60 -0.72
N VAL A 55 5.37 -1.18 -0.32
CA VAL A 55 5.26 -2.57 0.12
C VAL A 55 4.93 -3.42 -1.10
N MET A 56 5.81 -4.36 -1.42
CA MET A 56 5.66 -5.26 -2.57
C MET A 56 4.82 -6.48 -2.21
N GLN A 57 4.21 -7.11 -3.20
CA GLN A 57 3.48 -8.36 -3.04
C GLN A 57 4.37 -9.48 -2.44
N GLU A 58 5.61 -9.60 -2.89
CA GLU A 58 6.62 -10.56 -2.40
C GLU A 58 7.41 -9.95 -1.24
N VAL A 59 6.81 -9.84 -0.05
CA VAL A 59 7.43 -9.22 1.15
C VAL A 59 8.72 -9.91 1.60
N ASN A 60 8.94 -11.19 1.26
CA ASN A 60 10.18 -11.90 1.59
C ASN A 60 11.44 -11.23 1.02
N HIS A 61 11.31 -10.46 -0.05
CA HIS A 61 12.42 -9.73 -0.66
C HIS A 61 12.69 -8.36 -0.01
N GLN A 62 11.82 -7.95 0.91
CA GLN A 62 11.94 -6.67 1.62
C GLN A 62 12.42 -6.83 3.07
N LEU A 63 12.24 -8.01 3.66
CA LEU A 63 12.58 -8.30 5.05
C LEU A 63 13.95 -8.96 5.13
N PHE A 64 14.93 -8.30 5.75
CA PHE A 64 16.33 -8.75 5.73
C PHE A 64 17.08 -8.56 7.06
N THR A 65 16.44 -7.98 8.07
CA THR A 65 17.06 -7.75 9.38
C THR A 65 17.03 -8.99 10.28
N GLU A 66 17.73 -8.93 11.42
CA GLU A 66 17.78 -10.04 12.39
C GLU A 66 16.50 -10.14 13.23
N THR A 67 15.85 -9.02 13.52
CA THR A 67 14.61 -9.00 14.32
C THR A 67 13.50 -8.19 13.63
N VAL A 68 12.25 -8.48 14.00
CA VAL A 68 11.08 -7.71 13.54
C VAL A 68 11.18 -6.25 13.98
N LEU A 69 11.71 -6.00 15.18
CA LEU A 69 11.91 -4.65 15.67
C LEU A 69 12.93 -3.89 14.82
N ASP A 70 14.07 -4.52 14.50
CA ASP A 70 15.09 -3.91 13.64
C ASP A 70 14.55 -3.59 12.25
N GLU A 71 13.65 -4.43 11.70
CA GLU A 71 13.04 -4.21 10.40
C GLU A 71 12.18 -2.93 10.37
N VAL A 72 11.52 -2.62 11.47
CA VAL A 72 10.76 -1.38 11.61
C VAL A 72 11.68 -0.18 11.86
N LEU A 73 12.67 -0.33 12.75
CA LEU A 73 13.62 0.75 13.10
C LEU A 73 14.43 1.22 11.89
N ILE A 74 14.94 0.32 11.05
CA ILE A 74 15.74 0.68 9.87
C ILE A 74 14.96 1.50 8.83
N SER A 75 13.64 1.43 8.88
CA SER A 75 12.77 2.22 8.01
C SER A 75 12.58 3.66 8.46
N MET A 76 12.98 4.00 9.68
CA MET A 76 12.87 5.34 10.26
C MET A 76 14.05 6.22 9.83
N GLU A 77 13.85 7.53 9.72
CA GLU A 77 14.95 8.50 9.56
C GLU A 77 15.74 8.66 10.86
N GLU A 78 15.06 8.68 12.00
CA GLU A 78 15.60 8.67 13.34
C GLU A 78 14.95 7.51 14.09
N GLU A 79 15.77 6.59 14.58
CA GLU A 79 15.30 5.41 15.30
C GLU A 79 14.55 5.81 16.57
N ASN A 80 13.34 5.29 16.74
CA ASN A 80 12.51 5.47 17.91
C ASN A 80 11.87 4.14 18.29
N GLN A 81 12.48 3.46 19.26
CA GLN A 81 12.05 2.14 19.67
C GLN A 81 10.63 2.15 20.25
N GLU A 82 10.26 3.14 21.08
CA GLU A 82 8.94 3.23 21.68
C GLU A 82 7.86 3.31 20.61
N TRP A 83 8.05 4.18 19.62
CA TRP A 83 7.12 4.30 18.49
C TRP A 83 7.10 3.07 17.59
N ALA A 84 8.23 2.39 17.38
CA ALA A 84 8.26 1.12 16.65
C ALA A 84 7.45 0.04 17.36
N GLU A 85 7.57 -0.05 18.69
CA GLU A 85 6.81 -1.00 19.50
C GLU A 85 5.31 -0.67 19.51
N GLU A 86 4.90 0.61 19.50
CA GLU A 86 3.52 1.03 19.34
C GLU A 86 2.94 0.55 17.98
N ILE A 87 3.66 0.78 16.87
CA ILE A 87 3.24 0.30 15.54
C ILE A 87 3.09 -1.23 15.54
N LEU A 88 4.06 -1.95 16.13
CA LEU A 88 4.01 -3.40 16.23
C LEU A 88 2.83 -3.89 17.07
N ALA A 89 2.48 -3.17 18.14
CA ALA A 89 1.33 -3.50 18.99
C ALA A 89 0.00 -3.33 18.22
N GLU A 90 -0.16 -2.24 17.47
CA GLU A 90 -1.35 -2.00 16.64
C GLU A 90 -1.56 -3.06 15.56
N LEU A 91 -0.48 -3.67 15.09
CA LEU A 91 -0.50 -4.73 14.06
C LEU A 91 -0.46 -6.15 14.65
N ASP A 92 -0.65 -6.32 15.96
CA ASP A 92 -0.59 -7.60 16.66
C ASP A 92 0.75 -8.36 16.41
N LEU A 93 1.85 -7.62 16.47
CA LEU A 93 3.21 -8.10 16.22
C LEU A 93 4.15 -7.94 17.40
N ILE A 94 3.75 -7.24 18.46
CA ILE A 94 4.64 -6.93 19.59
C ILE A 94 5.23 -8.18 20.26
N GLY A 95 4.47 -9.28 20.34
CA GLY A 95 4.94 -10.57 20.85
C GLY A 95 5.97 -11.29 19.98
N PHE A 96 6.25 -10.73 18.79
CA PHE A 96 7.20 -11.28 17.81
C PHE A 96 8.40 -10.36 17.58
N LYS A 97 8.51 -9.24 18.30
CA LYS A 97 9.49 -8.17 18.03
C LYS A 97 10.94 -8.66 17.98
N ASP A 98 11.29 -9.64 18.82
CA ASP A 98 12.65 -10.20 18.94
C ASP A 98 12.86 -11.44 18.02
N ARG A 99 11.89 -11.79 17.19
CA ARG A 99 12.01 -12.91 16.24
C ARG A 99 12.57 -12.47 14.90
N HIS A 100 13.28 -13.38 14.27
CA HIS A 100 13.73 -13.16 12.89
C HIS A 100 12.52 -13.10 11.94
N PRO A 101 12.39 -12.10 11.06
CA PRO A 101 11.25 -11.91 10.17
C PRO A 101 10.93 -13.15 9.33
N MET A 102 11.95 -13.87 8.86
CA MET A 102 11.76 -15.07 8.04
C MET A 102 11.15 -16.26 8.80
N SER A 103 11.15 -16.24 10.13
CA SER A 103 10.48 -17.27 10.96
C SER A 103 8.97 -17.07 11.09
N LEU A 104 8.45 -15.95 10.64
CA LEU A 104 7.04 -15.58 10.73
C LEU A 104 6.19 -16.25 9.65
N SER A 105 4.88 -16.35 9.90
CA SER A 105 3.89 -16.73 8.88
C SER A 105 3.81 -15.67 7.78
N GLY A 106 3.28 -16.03 6.59
CA GLY A 106 3.12 -15.09 5.48
C GLY A 106 2.34 -13.82 5.88
N GLY A 107 1.23 -13.97 6.60
CA GLY A 107 0.43 -12.84 7.07
C GLY A 107 1.16 -11.96 8.11
N GLN A 108 1.96 -12.56 9.00
CA GLN A 108 2.80 -11.79 9.93
C GLN A 108 3.87 -10.99 9.18
N LYS A 109 4.55 -11.60 8.20
CA LYS A 109 5.53 -10.91 7.34
C LYS A 109 4.90 -9.73 6.60
N GLN A 110 3.69 -9.91 6.08
CA GLN A 110 2.96 -8.84 5.41
C GLN A 110 2.71 -7.66 6.36
N ARG A 111 2.28 -7.94 7.60
CA ARG A 111 2.07 -6.89 8.61
C ARG A 111 3.37 -6.23 9.06
N VAL A 112 4.50 -6.95 9.11
CA VAL A 112 5.83 -6.34 9.36
C VAL A 112 6.20 -5.35 8.25
N ALA A 113 6.01 -5.72 6.98
CA ALA A 113 6.27 -4.80 5.86
C ALA A 113 5.36 -3.54 5.90
N ILE A 114 4.11 -3.68 6.36
CA ILE A 114 3.21 -2.54 6.61
C ILE A 114 3.74 -1.69 7.76
N ALA A 115 4.21 -2.30 8.86
CA ALA A 115 4.82 -1.60 9.98
C ALA A 115 6.01 -0.74 9.54
N SER A 116 6.90 -1.30 8.72
CA SER A 116 8.05 -0.59 8.14
C SER A 116 7.62 0.58 7.24
N ALA A 117 6.56 0.39 6.44
CA ALA A 117 6.02 1.48 5.62
C ALA A 117 5.50 2.65 6.47
N ILE A 118 4.77 2.36 7.56
CA ILE A 118 4.27 3.37 8.51
C ILE A 118 5.44 4.08 9.18
N ALA A 119 6.42 3.31 9.67
CA ALA A 119 7.62 3.80 10.34
C ALA A 119 8.46 4.75 9.47
N SER A 120 8.42 4.59 8.16
CA SER A 120 9.13 5.45 7.21
C SER A 120 8.68 6.90 7.19
N LYS A 121 7.50 7.23 7.73
CA LYS A 121 6.87 8.57 7.71
C LYS A 121 6.82 9.23 6.33
N ARG A 122 6.86 8.45 5.25
CA ARG A 122 6.76 8.98 3.90
C ARG A 122 5.34 9.51 3.64
N SER A 123 5.24 10.55 2.83
CA SER A 123 3.96 11.22 2.55
C SER A 123 3.03 10.39 1.66
N ILE A 124 3.58 9.43 0.94
CA ILE A 124 2.85 8.56 0.01
C ILE A 124 3.30 7.10 0.21
N LEU A 125 2.34 6.23 0.49
CA LEU A 125 2.60 4.80 0.64
C LEU A 125 1.89 4.02 -0.47
N PHE A 126 2.60 3.08 -1.08
CA PHE A 126 2.05 2.12 -2.03
C PHE A 126 2.05 0.73 -1.42
N PHE A 127 0.95 0.02 -1.58
CA PHE A 127 0.78 -1.36 -1.15
C PHE A 127 0.35 -2.20 -2.37
N ASP A 128 1.13 -3.21 -2.69
CA ASP A 128 0.83 -4.15 -3.78
C ASP A 128 0.33 -5.46 -3.15
N GLU A 129 -0.98 -5.73 -3.27
CA GLU A 129 -1.71 -6.87 -2.69
C GLU A 129 -1.48 -7.06 -1.17
N PRO A 130 -1.75 -6.02 -0.32
CA PRO A 130 -1.37 -6.05 1.10
C PRO A 130 -2.13 -7.09 1.94
N THR A 131 -3.22 -7.64 1.44
CA THR A 131 -4.05 -8.65 2.13
C THR A 131 -3.93 -10.04 1.51
N SER A 132 -3.03 -10.22 0.53
CA SER A 132 -2.83 -11.51 -0.11
C SER A 132 -2.44 -12.58 0.91
N GLY A 133 -3.22 -13.68 0.97
CA GLY A 133 -3.00 -14.78 1.91
C GLY A 133 -3.42 -14.50 3.37
N LEU A 134 -4.07 -13.37 3.65
CA LEU A 134 -4.68 -13.09 4.95
C LEU A 134 -6.09 -13.66 5.03
N ASP A 135 -6.49 -14.09 6.22
CA ASP A 135 -7.89 -14.34 6.53
C ASP A 135 -8.66 -13.03 6.75
N TYR A 136 -9.98 -13.12 6.85
CA TYR A 136 -10.86 -11.96 6.99
C TYR A 136 -10.53 -11.08 8.21
N LYS A 137 -10.19 -11.71 9.35
CA LYS A 137 -9.85 -10.99 10.59
C LYS A 137 -8.61 -10.11 10.37
N HIS A 138 -7.54 -10.70 9.85
CA HIS A 138 -6.28 -9.98 9.62
C HIS A 138 -6.41 -8.94 8.48
N MET A 139 -7.23 -9.20 7.45
CA MET A 139 -7.57 -8.21 6.43
C MET A 139 -8.23 -6.97 7.07
N LYS A 140 -9.18 -7.16 8.00
CA LYS A 140 -9.83 -6.05 8.73
C LYS A 140 -8.84 -5.26 9.60
N GLU A 141 -7.90 -5.92 10.24
CA GLU A 141 -6.83 -5.27 11.00
C GLU A 141 -5.98 -4.38 10.09
N VAL A 142 -5.55 -4.89 8.94
CA VAL A 142 -4.85 -4.10 7.91
C VAL A 142 -5.68 -2.91 7.45
N ALA A 143 -6.95 -3.12 7.10
CA ALA A 143 -7.84 -2.04 6.66
C ALA A 143 -7.97 -0.92 7.72
N ASN A 144 -8.07 -1.27 9.00
CA ASN A 144 -8.14 -0.30 10.09
C ASN A 144 -6.85 0.51 10.23
N VAL A 145 -5.69 -0.16 10.14
CA VAL A 145 -4.38 0.52 10.16
C VAL A 145 -4.23 1.47 8.97
N LEU A 146 -4.62 1.06 7.76
CA LEU A 146 -4.58 1.94 6.58
C LEU A 146 -5.47 3.19 6.79
N LYS A 147 -6.64 3.06 7.43
CA LYS A 147 -7.49 4.21 7.76
C LYS A 147 -6.82 5.16 8.76
N GLN A 148 -6.20 4.63 9.81
CA GLN A 148 -5.47 5.44 10.81
C GLN A 148 -4.31 6.21 10.14
N VAL A 149 -3.54 5.55 9.28
CA VAL A 149 -2.44 6.18 8.54
C VAL A 149 -2.94 7.29 7.61
N ARG A 150 -4.07 7.08 6.91
CA ARG A 150 -4.74 8.13 6.13
C ARG A 150 -5.14 9.32 7.03
N ASP A 151 -5.74 9.05 8.19
CA ASP A 151 -6.23 10.08 9.11
C ASP A 151 -5.06 10.87 9.73
N ALA A 152 -3.87 10.29 9.80
CA ALA A 152 -2.62 10.97 10.13
C ALA A 152 -2.06 11.86 8.98
N GLY A 153 -2.76 11.96 7.86
CA GLY A 153 -2.40 12.88 6.76
C GLY A 153 -1.65 12.24 5.59
N ILE A 154 -1.45 10.93 5.59
CA ILE A 154 -0.72 10.20 4.56
C ILE A 154 -1.65 9.78 3.42
N THR A 155 -1.18 9.84 2.19
CA THR A 155 -1.90 9.33 1.01
C THR A 155 -1.46 7.92 0.70
N LEU A 156 -2.42 7.01 0.57
CA LEU A 156 -2.20 5.59 0.35
C LEU A 156 -2.69 5.17 -1.03
N TYR A 157 -1.92 4.35 -1.73
CA TYR A 157 -2.32 3.67 -2.97
C TYR A 157 -2.29 2.16 -2.71
N VAL A 158 -3.40 1.49 -2.95
CA VAL A 158 -3.56 0.06 -2.69
C VAL A 158 -3.94 -0.65 -3.97
N ILE A 159 -3.00 -1.42 -4.52
CA ILE A 159 -3.27 -2.33 -5.63
C ILE A 159 -3.85 -3.59 -5.01
N THR A 160 -5.08 -3.96 -5.38
CA THR A 160 -5.68 -5.19 -4.88
C THR A 160 -6.83 -5.69 -5.74
N HIS A 161 -7.08 -6.99 -5.66
CA HIS A 161 -8.26 -7.67 -6.20
C HIS A 161 -9.26 -8.03 -5.09
N ASP A 162 -8.99 -7.64 -3.84
CA ASP A 162 -9.84 -7.90 -2.69
C ASP A 162 -10.95 -6.83 -2.60
N LEU A 163 -12.16 -7.21 -3.01
CA LEU A 163 -13.33 -6.32 -2.97
C LEU A 163 -13.66 -5.87 -1.54
N GLU A 164 -13.50 -6.76 -0.55
CA GLU A 164 -13.79 -6.44 0.85
C GLU A 164 -12.86 -5.35 1.38
N LEU A 165 -11.56 -5.43 1.05
CA LEU A 165 -10.60 -4.39 1.41
C LEU A 165 -10.95 -3.06 0.74
N LEU A 166 -11.30 -3.08 -0.56
CA LEU A 166 -11.68 -1.87 -1.30
C LEU A 166 -12.92 -1.20 -0.68
N LEU A 167 -13.95 -1.98 -0.36
CA LEU A 167 -15.19 -1.49 0.25
C LEU A 167 -14.97 -0.97 1.67
N ASP A 168 -14.02 -1.56 2.41
CA ASP A 168 -13.79 -1.22 3.81
C ASP A 168 -12.99 0.08 4.00
N CYS A 169 -11.96 0.31 3.20
CA CYS A 169 -11.03 1.40 3.47
C CYS A 169 -10.81 2.40 2.33
N CYS A 170 -11.06 2.05 1.07
CA CYS A 170 -10.76 2.96 -0.04
C CYS A 170 -11.74 4.13 -0.12
N THR A 171 -11.22 5.31 -0.41
CA THR A 171 -11.98 6.55 -0.63
C THR A 171 -12.18 6.86 -2.10
N ASP A 172 -11.26 6.42 -2.93
CA ASP A 172 -11.24 6.62 -4.38
C ASP A 172 -10.76 5.34 -5.07
N ILE A 173 -11.19 5.14 -6.31
CA ILE A 173 -10.73 4.05 -7.17
C ILE A 173 -10.13 4.62 -8.46
N VAL A 174 -9.06 3.99 -8.90
CA VAL A 174 -8.43 4.22 -10.20
C VAL A 174 -8.39 2.89 -10.95
N HIS A 175 -9.01 2.86 -12.13
CA HIS A 175 -9.08 1.67 -12.96
C HIS A 175 -8.06 1.73 -14.09
N PHE A 176 -7.18 0.72 -14.14
CA PHE A 176 -6.16 0.55 -15.17
C PHE A 176 -6.56 -0.48 -16.22
N GLU A 177 -6.33 -0.14 -17.48
CA GLU A 177 -6.41 -1.05 -18.61
C GLU A 177 -5.32 -0.70 -19.62
N ASP A 178 -4.60 -1.70 -20.14
CA ASP A 178 -3.57 -1.56 -21.17
C ASP A 178 -2.55 -0.41 -20.93
N GLY A 179 -2.06 -0.32 -19.68
CA GLY A 179 -1.06 0.67 -19.27
C GLY A 179 -1.60 2.10 -19.05
N SER A 180 -2.92 2.28 -19.11
CA SER A 180 -3.57 3.59 -18.99
C SER A 180 -4.64 3.59 -17.91
N ILE A 181 -4.87 4.77 -17.32
CA ILE A 181 -6.03 4.98 -16.43
C ILE A 181 -7.24 5.25 -17.32
N ILE A 182 -8.23 4.37 -17.27
CA ILE A 182 -9.47 4.48 -18.07
C ILE A 182 -10.65 5.05 -17.29
N ASP A 183 -10.65 4.90 -15.96
CA ASP A 183 -11.68 5.48 -15.09
C ASP A 183 -11.11 5.87 -13.73
N LYS A 184 -11.74 6.87 -13.11
CA LYS A 184 -11.44 7.32 -11.76
C LYS A 184 -12.73 7.81 -11.11
N PHE A 185 -13.04 7.28 -9.92
CA PHE A 185 -14.25 7.66 -9.18
C PHE A 185 -14.04 7.60 -7.67
N GLN A 186 -14.88 8.33 -6.94
CA GLN A 186 -14.94 8.28 -5.47
C GLN A 186 -15.80 7.10 -5.03
N MET A 187 -15.59 6.61 -3.81
CA MET A 187 -16.37 5.54 -3.20
C MET A 187 -17.64 6.08 -2.49
N ASP A 188 -18.38 6.94 -3.20
CA ASP A 188 -19.75 7.33 -2.88
C ASP A 188 -20.77 6.25 -3.34
N GLU A 189 -22.05 6.49 -3.23
CA GLU A 189 -23.10 5.53 -3.61
C GLU A 189 -22.95 5.04 -5.07
N ALA A 190 -22.64 5.96 -6.00
CA ALA A 190 -22.43 5.63 -7.41
C ALA A 190 -21.14 4.83 -7.62
N GLY A 191 -20.09 5.17 -6.90
CA GLY A 191 -18.81 4.46 -6.92
C GLY A 191 -18.91 3.05 -6.34
N LEU A 192 -19.68 2.88 -5.27
CA LEU A 192 -19.97 1.56 -4.69
C LEU A 192 -20.72 0.65 -5.66
N GLU A 193 -21.65 1.19 -6.44
CA GLU A 193 -22.34 0.43 -7.50
C GLU A 193 -21.37 0.07 -8.63
N LYS A 194 -20.54 1.00 -9.06
CA LYS A 194 -19.51 0.75 -10.09
C LYS A 194 -18.55 -0.36 -9.69
N ILE A 195 -17.98 -0.31 -8.49
CA ILE A 195 -16.99 -1.31 -8.05
C ILE A 195 -17.63 -2.70 -7.92
N ARG A 196 -18.84 -2.79 -7.38
CA ARG A 196 -19.60 -4.06 -7.31
C ARG A 196 -19.84 -4.62 -8.71
N ASN A 197 -20.29 -3.81 -9.65
CA ASN A 197 -20.51 -4.22 -11.04
C ASN A 197 -19.21 -4.69 -11.72
N TYR A 198 -18.08 -4.06 -11.45
CA TYR A 198 -16.78 -4.48 -11.96
C TYR A 198 -16.44 -5.91 -11.50
N PHE A 199 -16.64 -6.22 -10.22
CA PHE A 199 -16.34 -7.56 -9.68
C PHE A 199 -17.40 -8.62 -10.03
N ILE A 200 -18.69 -8.24 -10.14
CA ILE A 200 -19.77 -9.18 -10.49
C ILE A 200 -19.72 -9.58 -11.97
N LYS A 201 -19.45 -8.62 -12.88
CA LYS A 201 -19.39 -8.90 -14.31
C LYS A 201 -18.16 -9.71 -14.72
N GLY A 202 -17.26 -9.93 -13.77
CA GLY A 202 -15.95 -10.52 -14.06
C GLY A 202 -15.13 -9.61 -14.96
N VAL A 203 -13.84 -9.60 -14.75
CA VAL A 203 -12.91 -9.04 -15.71
C VAL A 203 -13.12 -9.77 -17.03
N PRO A 204 -13.38 -9.10 -18.17
CA PRO A 204 -13.49 -9.78 -19.44
C PRO A 204 -12.21 -10.60 -19.66
N THR A 205 -12.34 -11.92 -19.56
CA THR A 205 -11.30 -12.83 -20.01
C THR A 205 -11.22 -12.70 -21.53
N LYS A 206 -10.17 -12.05 -22.01
CA LYS A 206 -9.71 -12.24 -23.38
C LYS A 206 -8.80 -13.46 -23.44
#